data_6acfcdc0a4e27ef14ec37287507b7df6
#
_entry.id   6acfcdc0a4e27ef14ec37287507b7df6
#
_cell.length_a   1.000
_cell.length_b   1.000
_cell.length_c   1.000
_cell.angle_alpha   90.00
_cell.angle_beta   90.00
_cell.angle_gamma   90.00
#
_symmetry.space_group_name_H-M   'P 1'
#
loop_
_entity.id
_entity.type
_entity.pdbx_description
1 polymer ?
#
loop_
_entity_poly.entity_id
_entity_poly.type
_entity_poly.pdbx_seq_one_letter_code
_entity_poly.pdbx_strand_id
1 'polypeptide(L)'
;YVTNQFTAMGGLKPGLVRLLTMTGVLTTVNWAARHITSRGHLGRIRTIHFARWVFLDGKQRMVFFSNYDGTVESYMDDFINKTGFGLNAVFSNGIGYPRTNWLVLDGCQDEQKYKDFLRRHTLPTQVWYKAYLGLTAIDLERNTRIRQGLESTSLSEQEAREWAALL
;
A
#
# COMPACT_ATOMS: atom_id res chain seq x y z
N TYR A 1 -5.28 -18.95 3.30
CA TYR A 1 -5.79 -17.58 3.32
C TYR A 1 -5.42 -16.85 2.02
N VAL A 2 -6.42 -16.19 1.40
CA VAL A 2 -6.17 -15.38 0.20
C VAL A 2 -5.46 -14.08 0.58
N THR A 3 -5.81 -13.51 1.72
CA THR A 3 -5.23 -12.26 2.25
C THR A 3 -4.06 -12.57 3.17
N ASN A 4 -2.98 -11.84 3.01
CA ASN A 4 -1.77 -11.91 3.81
C ASN A 4 -1.48 -10.57 4.50
N GLN A 5 -0.53 -10.56 5.40
CA GLN A 5 -0.08 -9.37 6.11
C GLN A 5 1.43 -9.16 5.90
N PHE A 6 1.85 -7.91 5.98
CA PHE A 6 3.25 -7.51 5.93
C PHE A 6 3.52 -6.45 6.99
N THR A 7 4.55 -6.65 7.77
CA THR A 7 5.02 -5.67 8.76
C THR A 7 6.52 -5.49 8.56
N ALA A 8 6.94 -4.27 8.28
CA ALA A 8 8.36 -3.92 8.18
C ALA A 8 8.68 -2.75 9.10
N MET A 9 9.82 -2.81 9.77
CA MET A 9 10.30 -1.74 10.63
C MET A 9 11.76 -1.44 10.32
N GLY A 10 12.10 -0.15 10.22
CA GLY A 10 13.47 0.29 9.97
C GLY A 10 13.79 1.62 10.59
N GLY A 11 15.09 1.86 10.81
CA GLY A 11 15.61 3.15 11.21
C GLY A 11 15.51 4.17 10.07
N LEU A 12 15.28 5.43 10.40
CA LEU A 12 15.33 6.54 9.45
C LEU A 12 16.72 7.16 9.43
N LYS A 13 17.13 7.63 8.26
CA LYS A 13 18.41 8.33 8.09
C LYS A 13 18.40 9.60 8.93
N PRO A 14 19.46 9.87 9.72
CA PRO A 14 19.50 11.04 10.59
C PRO A 14 19.59 12.35 9.80
N GLY A 15 19.19 13.44 10.43
CA GLY A 15 19.28 14.80 9.91
C GLY A 15 17.94 15.49 9.70
N LEU A 16 17.92 16.79 9.97
CA LEU A 16 16.71 17.61 9.91
C LEU A 16 16.08 17.60 8.51
N VAL A 17 16.90 17.68 7.47
CA VAL A 17 16.44 17.65 6.07
C VAL A 17 15.70 16.35 5.78
N ARG A 18 16.26 15.21 6.18
CA ARG A 18 15.63 13.88 6.00
C ARG A 18 14.32 13.76 6.77
N LEU A 19 14.29 14.27 7.99
CA LEU A 19 13.09 14.28 8.82
C LEU A 19 11.96 15.10 8.19
N LEU A 20 12.29 16.31 7.71
CA LEU A 20 11.34 17.19 7.05
C LEU A 20 10.84 16.58 5.73
N THR A 21 11.76 16.03 4.91
CA THR A 21 11.42 15.35 3.66
C THR A 21 10.45 14.19 3.93
N MET A 22 10.76 13.33 4.89
CA MET A 22 9.91 12.18 5.20
C MET A 22 8.54 12.61 5.74
N THR A 23 8.51 13.62 6.60
CA THR A 23 7.25 14.18 7.11
C THR A 23 6.41 14.77 5.98
N GLY A 24 7.02 15.54 5.08
CA GLY A 24 6.36 16.11 3.90
C GLY A 24 5.82 15.04 2.96
N VAL A 25 6.62 14.03 2.65
CA VAL A 25 6.21 12.90 1.80
C VAL A 25 5.00 12.19 2.40
N LEU A 26 5.05 11.78 3.68
CA LEU A 26 3.93 11.09 4.31
C LEU A 26 2.68 11.96 4.43
N THR A 27 2.83 13.27 4.64
CA THR A 27 1.71 14.23 4.63
C THR A 27 1.06 14.27 3.24
N THR A 28 1.87 14.31 2.18
CA THR A 28 1.40 14.30 0.79
C THR A 28 0.70 12.97 0.47
N VAL A 29 1.29 11.84 0.86
CA VAL A 29 0.69 10.50 0.67
C VAL A 29 -0.66 10.41 1.41
N ASN A 30 -0.74 10.89 2.65
CA ASN A 30 -1.99 10.90 3.42
C ASN A 30 -3.07 11.78 2.77
N TRP A 31 -2.69 12.95 2.26
CA TRP A 31 -3.61 13.81 1.52
C TRP A 31 -4.08 13.14 0.22
N ALA A 32 -3.16 12.60 -0.58
CA ALA A 32 -3.48 11.91 -1.82
C ALA A 32 -4.36 10.67 -1.58
N ALA A 33 -4.10 9.89 -0.53
CA ALA A 33 -4.91 8.74 -0.17
C ALA A 33 -6.37 9.11 0.16
N ARG A 34 -6.60 10.29 0.71
CA ARG A 34 -7.95 10.77 1.06
C ARG A 34 -8.68 11.39 -0.13
N HIS A 35 -7.99 12.08 -1.03
CA HIS A 35 -8.61 12.92 -2.05
C HIS A 35 -8.49 12.37 -3.47
N ILE A 36 -7.43 11.61 -3.76
CA ILE A 36 -7.14 11.11 -5.12
C ILE A 36 -7.37 9.61 -5.22
N THR A 37 -6.86 8.83 -4.25
CA THR A 37 -6.82 7.37 -4.32
C THR A 37 -7.86 6.69 -3.42
N SER A 38 -8.84 7.45 -2.92
CA SER A 38 -9.85 6.98 -1.94
C SER A 38 -10.86 5.95 -2.48
N ARG A 39 -10.78 5.59 -3.76
CA ARG A 39 -11.73 4.68 -4.42
C ARG A 39 -11.21 3.24 -4.56
N GLY A 40 -10.57 2.72 -3.53
CA GLY A 40 -10.16 1.30 -3.48
C GLY A 40 -8.81 0.98 -4.11
N HIS A 41 -8.00 1.98 -4.52
CA HIS A 41 -6.71 1.72 -5.16
C HIS A 41 -5.62 2.62 -4.58
N LEU A 42 -4.73 2.05 -3.77
CA LEU A 42 -3.50 2.76 -3.39
C LEU A 42 -2.49 2.64 -4.54
N GLY A 43 -2.28 3.73 -5.27
CA GLY A 43 -1.31 3.76 -6.37
C GLY A 43 -1.57 2.73 -7.48
N ARG A 44 -2.84 2.47 -7.84
CA ARG A 44 -3.29 1.45 -8.81
C ARG A 44 -3.13 -0.01 -8.35
N ILE A 45 -2.77 -0.25 -7.09
CA ILE A 45 -2.73 -1.61 -6.54
C ILE A 45 -4.10 -1.93 -5.95
N ARG A 46 -4.78 -2.92 -6.53
CA ARG A 46 -6.15 -3.33 -6.16
C ARG A 46 -6.20 -4.39 -5.08
N THR A 47 -5.07 -4.94 -4.72
CA THR A 47 -4.94 -6.07 -3.78
C THR A 47 -4.73 -5.63 -2.33
N ILE A 48 -4.58 -4.32 -2.07
CA ILE A 48 -4.34 -3.79 -0.74
C ILE A 48 -5.66 -3.54 -0.02
N HIS A 49 -5.83 -4.13 1.17
CA HIS A 49 -6.93 -3.81 2.07
C HIS A 49 -6.62 -2.61 2.95
N PHE A 50 -5.44 -2.62 3.56
CA PHE A 50 -4.97 -1.57 4.46
C PHE A 50 -3.48 -1.34 4.27
N ALA A 51 -3.05 -0.10 4.38
CA ALA A 51 -1.65 0.29 4.46
C ALA A 51 -1.49 1.43 5.47
N ARG A 52 -0.46 1.34 6.30
CA ARG A 52 -0.26 2.28 7.38
C ARG A 52 1.22 2.49 7.67
N TRP A 53 1.64 3.75 7.78
CA TRP A 53 2.97 4.15 8.21
C TRP A 53 2.90 4.83 9.57
N VAL A 54 3.75 4.41 10.49
CA VAL A 54 3.78 4.95 11.85
C VAL A 54 5.21 5.31 12.22
N PHE A 55 5.40 6.55 12.67
CA PHE A 55 6.66 6.95 13.27
C PHE A 55 6.77 6.46 14.70
N LEU A 56 7.96 5.99 15.07
CA LEU A 56 8.32 5.58 16.43
C LEU A 56 9.53 6.37 16.93
N ASP A 57 9.71 6.40 18.25
CA ASP A 57 10.88 6.94 18.94
C ASP A 57 11.24 8.36 18.50
N GLY A 58 10.29 9.27 18.55
CA GLY A 58 10.52 10.65 18.11
C GLY A 58 10.88 10.78 16.63
N LYS A 59 10.35 9.90 15.78
CA LYS A 59 10.61 9.81 14.34
C LYS A 59 12.01 9.28 13.97
N GLN A 60 12.64 8.52 14.84
CA GLN A 60 13.91 7.85 14.53
C GLN A 60 13.69 6.52 13.79
N ARG A 61 12.53 5.90 13.98
CA ARG A 61 12.13 4.66 13.30
C ARG A 61 10.76 4.83 12.66
N MET A 62 10.49 3.99 11.67
CA MET A 62 9.21 3.90 11.01
C MET A 62 8.78 2.45 10.90
N VAL A 63 7.51 2.19 11.15
CA VAL A 63 6.87 0.90 10.87
C VAL A 63 5.90 1.09 9.73
N PHE A 64 5.92 0.13 8.79
CA PHE A 64 4.94 -0.03 7.75
C PHE A 64 4.14 -1.30 7.99
N PHE A 65 2.84 -1.16 8.02
CA PHE A 65 1.90 -2.28 8.11
C PHE A 65 1.06 -2.33 6.85
N SER A 66 0.84 -3.52 6.32
CA SER A 66 -0.05 -3.72 5.19
C SER A 66 -0.78 -5.05 5.27
N ASN A 67 -2.03 -5.06 4.78
CA ASN A 67 -2.79 -6.28 4.51
C ASN A 67 -3.12 -6.29 3.01
N TYR A 68 -2.84 -7.39 2.35
CA TYR A 68 -2.94 -7.51 0.90
C TYR A 68 -3.37 -8.92 0.49
N ASP A 69 -3.89 -9.07 -0.72
CA ASP A 69 -4.24 -10.36 -1.29
C ASP A 69 -3.10 -10.92 -2.15
N GLY A 70 -2.92 -12.22 -2.10
CA GLY A 70 -1.92 -12.95 -2.88
C GLY A 70 -0.60 -13.16 -2.15
N THR A 71 0.44 -13.50 -2.89
CA THR A 71 1.79 -13.78 -2.35
C THR A 71 2.57 -12.50 -2.09
N VAL A 72 3.58 -12.58 -1.23
CA VAL A 72 4.47 -11.45 -0.94
C VAL A 72 5.25 -11.03 -2.18
N GLU A 73 5.64 -11.99 -3.02
CA GLU A 73 6.36 -11.73 -4.27
C GLU A 73 5.51 -10.88 -5.23
N SER A 74 4.27 -11.30 -5.49
CA SER A 74 3.33 -10.56 -6.34
C SER A 74 3.04 -9.16 -5.79
N TYR A 75 2.92 -9.05 -4.46
CA TYR A 75 2.71 -7.77 -3.79
C TYR A 75 3.90 -6.82 -3.97
N MET A 76 5.15 -7.34 -3.84
CA MET A 76 6.37 -6.56 -4.06
C MET A 76 6.50 -6.11 -5.52
N ASP A 77 6.21 -6.99 -6.47
CA ASP A 77 6.25 -6.69 -7.89
C ASP A 77 5.22 -5.61 -8.27
N ASP A 78 4.03 -5.67 -7.70
CA ASP A 78 3.00 -4.64 -7.86
C ASP A 78 3.48 -3.26 -7.37
N PHE A 79 4.17 -3.20 -6.24
CA PHE A 79 4.74 -1.95 -5.73
C PHE A 79 5.81 -1.38 -6.65
N ILE A 80 6.74 -2.21 -7.10
CA ILE A 80 7.82 -1.78 -8.01
C ILE A 80 7.23 -1.24 -9.30
N ASN A 81 6.33 -2.00 -9.92
CA ASN A 81 5.83 -1.71 -11.26
C ASN A 81 4.78 -0.59 -11.30
N LYS A 82 3.93 -0.48 -10.26
CA LYS A 82 2.79 0.44 -10.26
C LYS A 82 3.03 1.72 -9.47
N THR A 83 3.90 1.67 -8.45
CA THR A 83 4.09 2.79 -7.49
C THR A 83 5.55 3.12 -7.19
N GLY A 84 6.49 2.72 -8.05
CA GLY A 84 7.92 2.83 -7.80
C GLY A 84 8.38 4.22 -7.33
N PHE A 85 7.86 5.31 -7.90
CA PHE A 85 8.16 6.68 -7.45
C PHE A 85 7.73 6.94 -6.01
N GLY A 86 6.49 6.58 -5.67
CA GLY A 86 5.97 6.75 -4.31
C GLY A 86 6.71 5.87 -3.31
N LEU A 87 7.02 4.66 -3.71
CA LEU A 87 7.80 3.71 -2.94
C LEU A 87 9.19 4.27 -2.60
N ASN A 88 9.92 4.75 -3.60
CA ASN A 88 11.22 5.38 -3.41
C ASN A 88 11.12 6.64 -2.54
N ALA A 89 10.14 7.51 -2.78
CA ALA A 89 9.94 8.73 -1.98
C ALA A 89 9.80 8.44 -0.49
N VAL A 90 9.06 7.39 -0.13
CA VAL A 90 8.86 6.98 1.26
C VAL A 90 10.10 6.25 1.79
N PHE A 91 10.49 5.14 1.18
CA PHE A 91 11.45 4.22 1.75
C PHE A 91 12.92 4.63 1.55
N SER A 92 13.24 5.55 0.62
CA SER A 92 14.62 6.06 0.44
C SER A 92 15.17 6.79 1.66
N ASN A 93 14.30 7.21 2.57
CA ASN A 93 14.69 7.78 3.87
C ASN A 93 15.04 6.71 4.90
N GLY A 94 14.80 5.43 4.62
CA GLY A 94 15.18 4.31 5.46
C GLY A 94 16.67 3.96 5.36
N ILE A 95 17.24 3.55 6.50
CA ILE A 95 18.63 3.06 6.55
C ILE A 95 18.69 1.72 5.81
N GLY A 96 19.65 1.58 4.91
CA GLY A 96 19.87 0.35 4.12
C GLY A 96 19.01 0.23 2.85
N TYR A 97 18.14 1.22 2.57
CA TYR A 97 17.39 1.24 1.30
C TYR A 97 18.32 1.42 0.10
N PRO A 98 18.06 0.78 -1.05
CA PRO A 98 18.85 0.97 -2.27
C PRO A 98 18.98 2.44 -2.64
N ARG A 99 20.14 2.79 -3.22
CA ARG A 99 20.42 4.19 -3.57
C ARG A 99 19.40 4.70 -4.57
N THR A 100 18.84 5.88 -4.28
CA THR A 100 17.93 6.60 -5.18
C THR A 100 18.61 7.86 -5.72
N ASN A 101 18.27 8.24 -6.94
CA ASN A 101 18.57 9.55 -7.51
C ASN A 101 17.32 10.44 -7.36
N TRP A 102 17.53 11.68 -6.93
CA TRP A 102 16.43 12.65 -6.71
C TRP A 102 15.28 12.11 -5.85
N LEU A 103 15.55 11.24 -4.86
CA LEU A 103 14.57 10.59 -3.96
C LEU A 103 13.66 9.56 -4.63
N VAL A 104 13.37 9.67 -5.90
CA VAL A 104 12.29 8.94 -6.57
C VAL A 104 12.75 8.04 -7.72
N LEU A 105 13.97 8.25 -8.23
CA LEU A 105 14.51 7.47 -9.34
C LEU A 105 15.38 6.32 -8.84
N ASP A 106 15.50 5.27 -9.64
CA ASP A 106 16.27 4.04 -9.37
C ASP A 106 15.75 3.27 -8.14
N GLY A 107 16.50 3.16 -7.08
CA GLY A 107 16.11 2.52 -5.82
C GLY A 107 15.45 1.16 -5.97
N CYS A 108 14.13 1.12 -5.98
CA CYS A 108 13.35 -0.12 -6.11
C CYS A 108 13.47 -0.80 -7.48
N GLN A 109 14.01 -0.14 -8.49
CA GLN A 109 14.28 -0.77 -9.81
C GLN A 109 15.39 -1.81 -9.73
N ASP A 110 16.30 -1.71 -8.76
CA ASP A 110 17.16 -2.82 -8.37
C ASP A 110 16.34 -3.78 -7.48
N GLU A 111 15.52 -4.59 -8.14
CA GLU A 111 14.56 -5.49 -7.47
C GLU A 111 15.22 -6.38 -6.43
N GLN A 112 16.41 -6.90 -6.73
CA GLN A 112 17.10 -7.80 -5.81
C GLN A 112 17.46 -7.07 -4.51
N LYS A 113 18.08 -5.91 -4.60
CA LYS A 113 18.42 -5.11 -3.41
C LYS A 113 17.22 -4.61 -2.66
N TYR A 114 16.15 -4.26 -3.39
CA TYR A 114 14.90 -3.85 -2.78
C TYR A 114 14.22 -5.00 -2.02
N LYS A 115 14.10 -6.18 -2.64
CA LYS A 115 13.55 -7.38 -2.00
C LYS A 115 14.39 -7.81 -0.78
N ASP A 116 15.70 -7.71 -0.87
CA ASP A 116 16.62 -8.00 0.25
C ASP A 116 16.49 -6.96 1.38
N PHE A 117 16.31 -5.69 1.05
CA PHE A 117 16.01 -4.65 2.04
C PHE A 117 14.73 -4.96 2.79
N LEU A 118 13.65 -5.29 2.09
CA LEU A 118 12.37 -5.62 2.72
C LEU A 118 12.46 -6.86 3.61
N ARG A 119 13.08 -7.93 3.12
CA ARG A 119 13.28 -9.17 3.91
C ARG A 119 14.01 -8.92 5.23
N ARG A 120 15.06 -8.08 5.19
CA ARG A 120 15.84 -7.73 6.41
C ARG A 120 15.06 -6.88 7.41
N HIS A 121 14.04 -6.15 6.96
CA HIS A 121 13.23 -5.26 7.79
C HIS A 121 11.85 -5.85 8.14
N THR A 122 11.51 -7.02 7.59
CA THR A 122 10.25 -7.71 7.88
C THR A 122 10.27 -8.26 9.30
N LEU A 123 9.19 -7.99 10.03
CA LEU A 123 8.94 -8.55 11.35
C LEU A 123 7.94 -9.69 11.24
N PRO A 124 8.19 -10.83 11.92
CA PRO A 124 7.22 -11.91 11.99
C PRO A 124 6.00 -11.47 12.79
N THR A 125 4.82 -11.80 12.28
CA THR A 125 3.57 -11.57 12.99
C THR A 125 3.23 -12.80 13.81
N GLN A 126 3.03 -12.62 15.11
CA GLN A 126 2.70 -13.70 16.04
C GLN A 126 1.23 -14.07 15.99
N VAL A 127 0.35 -13.08 15.85
CA VAL A 127 -1.09 -13.28 15.76
C VAL A 127 -1.64 -12.41 14.64
N TRP A 128 -2.39 -13.04 13.73
CA TRP A 128 -3.11 -12.34 12.69
C TRP A 128 -4.54 -12.88 12.61
N TYR A 129 -5.49 -11.97 12.73
CA TYR A 129 -6.91 -12.28 12.70
C TYR A 129 -7.57 -11.64 11.47
N LYS A 130 -8.40 -12.40 10.79
CA LYS A 130 -9.24 -11.95 9.70
C LYS A 130 -10.68 -12.42 9.94
N ALA A 131 -11.62 -11.49 10.04
CA ALA A 131 -13.03 -11.79 10.32
C ALA A 131 -13.71 -12.56 9.16
N TYR A 132 -13.42 -12.17 7.92
CA TYR A 132 -14.06 -12.72 6.72
C TYR A 132 -13.03 -13.48 5.87
N LEU A 133 -12.95 -14.76 6.09
CA LEU A 133 -12.08 -15.66 5.32
C LEU A 133 -12.57 -15.74 3.87
N GLY A 134 -11.67 -15.65 2.91
CA GLY A 134 -11.98 -15.81 1.49
C GLY A 134 -12.39 -14.55 0.74
N LEU A 135 -12.66 -13.40 1.40
CA LEU A 135 -12.96 -12.16 0.71
C LEU A 135 -11.68 -11.40 0.38
N THR A 136 -11.49 -11.14 -0.91
CA THR A 136 -10.42 -10.27 -1.42
C THR A 136 -10.84 -8.79 -1.43
N ALA A 137 -9.89 -7.88 -1.61
CA ALA A 137 -10.19 -6.45 -1.79
C ALA A 137 -11.10 -6.21 -3.00
N ILE A 138 -10.89 -6.99 -4.08
CA ILE A 138 -11.73 -6.93 -5.29
C ILE A 138 -13.15 -7.40 -5.00
N ASP A 139 -13.32 -8.47 -4.20
CA ASP A 139 -14.65 -8.93 -3.80
C ASP A 139 -15.38 -7.89 -2.97
N LEU A 140 -14.69 -7.21 -2.06
CA LEU A 140 -15.26 -6.13 -1.25
C LEU A 140 -15.69 -4.94 -2.11
N GLU A 141 -14.89 -4.58 -3.11
CA GLU A 141 -15.25 -3.55 -4.09
C GLU A 141 -16.50 -3.96 -4.89
N ARG A 142 -16.52 -5.19 -5.43
CA ARG A 142 -17.66 -5.74 -6.16
C ARG A 142 -18.93 -5.73 -5.30
N ASN A 143 -18.87 -6.25 -4.08
CA ASN A 143 -20.00 -6.31 -3.16
C ASN A 143 -20.52 -4.91 -2.82
N THR A 144 -19.62 -3.92 -2.68
CA THR A 144 -20.01 -2.53 -2.47
C THR A 144 -20.77 -1.97 -3.67
N ARG A 145 -20.33 -2.25 -4.90
CA ARG A 145 -21.03 -1.83 -6.13
C ARG A 145 -22.39 -2.51 -6.28
N ILE A 146 -22.50 -3.80 -5.95
CA ILE A 146 -23.79 -4.51 -5.94
C ILE A 146 -24.76 -3.82 -4.97
N ARG A 147 -24.31 -3.54 -3.74
CA ARG A 147 -25.14 -2.86 -2.74
C ARG A 147 -25.57 -1.47 -3.21
N GLN A 148 -24.68 -0.67 -3.76
CA GLN A 148 -24.97 0.66 -4.29
C GLN A 148 -26.04 0.62 -5.39
N GLY A 149 -26.01 -0.39 -6.28
CA GLY A 149 -27.04 -0.57 -7.29
C GLY A 149 -28.41 -0.95 -6.70
N LEU A 150 -28.43 -1.77 -5.63
CA LEU A 150 -29.67 -2.09 -4.91
C LEU A 150 -30.27 -0.89 -4.18
N GLU A 151 -29.45 0.01 -3.66
CA GLU A 151 -29.87 1.21 -2.95
C GLU A 151 -30.25 2.36 -3.92
N SER A 152 -29.90 2.23 -5.20
CA SER A 152 -30.23 3.26 -6.22
C SER A 152 -31.73 3.28 -6.52
N THR A 153 -32.28 4.46 -6.56
CA THR A 153 -33.71 4.66 -6.88
C THR A 153 -33.98 4.64 -8.38
N SER A 154 -32.95 4.85 -9.20
CA SER A 154 -33.04 4.81 -10.66
C SER A 154 -31.67 4.48 -11.26
N LEU A 155 -31.64 3.50 -12.14
CA LEU A 155 -30.49 3.17 -12.98
C LEU A 155 -30.88 3.39 -14.45
N SER A 156 -29.99 3.97 -15.23
CA SER A 156 -30.15 3.92 -16.69
C SER A 156 -30.03 2.46 -17.17
N GLU A 157 -30.49 2.19 -18.38
CA GLU A 157 -30.44 0.83 -18.94
C GLU A 157 -29.00 0.29 -19.01
N GLN A 158 -28.05 1.16 -19.35
CA GLN A 158 -26.63 0.78 -19.39
C GLN A 158 -26.09 0.47 -18.00
N GLU A 159 -26.36 1.32 -17.01
CA GLU A 159 -25.96 1.08 -15.61
C GLU A 159 -26.58 -0.19 -15.03
N ALA A 160 -27.84 -0.47 -15.36
CA ALA A 160 -28.51 -1.70 -14.94
C ALA A 160 -27.86 -2.94 -15.54
N ARG A 161 -27.45 -2.92 -16.81
CA ARG A 161 -26.72 -4.02 -17.44
C ARG A 161 -25.34 -4.21 -16.82
N GLU A 162 -24.59 -3.12 -16.59
CA GLU A 162 -23.28 -3.17 -15.93
C GLU A 162 -23.39 -3.69 -14.49
N TRP A 163 -24.43 -3.28 -13.77
CA TRP A 163 -24.71 -3.77 -12.43
C TRP A 163 -25.08 -5.26 -12.42
N ALA A 164 -25.96 -5.69 -13.32
CA ALA A 164 -26.34 -7.10 -13.42
C ALA A 164 -25.16 -8.02 -13.73
N ALA A 165 -24.17 -7.52 -14.43
CA ALA A 165 -22.94 -8.26 -14.75
C ALA A 165 -22.01 -8.46 -13.51
N LEU A 166 -22.30 -7.81 -12.37
CA LEU A 166 -21.56 -7.99 -11.12
C LEU A 166 -22.09 -9.17 -10.28
N LEU A 167 -23.34 -9.60 -10.53
CA LEU A 167 -23.99 -10.71 -9.81
C LEU A 167 -23.44 -12.05 -10.26
#